data_28b2171d8a91743d0bc9e7de3454ebe6
#
_entry.id   28b2171d8a91743d0bc9e7de3454ebe6
#
_cell.length_a   1.000
_cell.length_b   1.000
_cell.length_c   1.000
_cell.angle_alpha   90.00
_cell.angle_beta   90.00
_cell.angle_gamma   90.00
#
_symmetry.space_group_name_H-M   'P 1'
#
loop_
_entity.id
_entity.type
_entity.pdbx_description
1 polymer ?
#
loop_
_entity_poly.entity_id
_entity_poly.type
_entity_poly.pdbx_seq_one_letter_code
_entity_poly.pdbx_strand_id
1 'polypeptide(L)' 'MTRTYTTFVEMTFNSEGSGPMEVIGILEELGFNTSRGQHDFKYDWGSKEPELEEIKKLLKRLHGRLKGHRVLYQITTI' A
#
# COMPACT_ATOMS: atom_id res chain seq x y z
N MET A 1 21.32 16.17 1.39
CA MET A 1 20.14 15.48 1.92
C MET A 1 19.86 14.22 1.11
N THR A 2 19.54 13.15 1.79
CA THR A 2 19.26 11.89 1.13
C THR A 2 17.79 11.85 0.73
N ARG A 3 17.53 11.61 -0.56
CA ARG A 3 16.17 11.42 -1.04
C ARG A 3 15.66 10.06 -0.60
N THR A 4 14.42 9.98 -0.17
CA THR A 4 13.76 8.71 0.14
C THR A 4 12.67 8.42 -0.90
N TYR A 5 12.43 7.14 -1.13
CA TYR A 5 11.43 6.66 -2.08
C TYR A 5 10.32 5.98 -1.31
N THR A 6 9.10 6.33 -1.66
CA THR A 6 7.92 5.84 -0.93
C THR A 6 6.81 5.47 -1.90
N THR A 7 6.17 4.33 -1.65
CA THR A 7 4.96 3.94 -2.37
C THR A 7 3.77 4.26 -1.46
N PHE A 8 2.87 5.08 -1.95
CA PHE A 8 1.66 5.47 -1.23
C PHE A 8 0.46 4.71 -1.77
N VAL A 9 -0.44 4.34 -0.86
CA VAL A 9 -1.69 3.67 -1.21
C VAL A 9 -2.85 4.46 -0.61
N GLU A 10 -3.80 4.82 -1.47
CA GLU A 10 -5.07 5.41 -1.06
C GLU A 10 -6.15 4.38 -1.25
N MET A 11 -7.05 4.25 -0.27
CA MET A 11 -8.10 3.24 -0.32
C MET A 11 -9.47 3.82 -0.13
N THR A 12 -10.45 3.21 -0.82
CA THR A 12 -11.86 3.46 -0.61
C THR A 12 -12.53 2.14 -0.24
N PHE A 13 -13.19 2.12 0.89
CA PHE A 13 -13.85 0.92 1.40
C PHE A 13 -15.29 0.85 0.95
N ASN A 14 -15.75 -0.37 0.67
CA ASN A 14 -17.15 -0.64 0.35
C ASN A 14 -17.82 -1.18 1.61
N SER A 15 -19.03 -0.68 1.92
CA SER A 15 -19.76 -1.11 3.11
C SER A 15 -20.13 -2.60 3.11
N GLU A 16 -20.16 -3.23 1.93
CA GLU A 16 -20.44 -4.66 1.78
C GLU A 16 -19.19 -5.53 1.74
N GLY A 17 -18.00 -4.90 1.75
CA GLY A 17 -16.75 -5.62 1.78
C GLY A 17 -16.20 -5.78 3.19
N SER A 18 -14.91 -6.11 3.27
CA SER A 18 -14.21 -6.25 4.55
C SER A 18 -14.11 -4.91 5.25
N GLY A 19 -14.13 -4.94 6.58
CA GLY A 19 -13.99 -3.73 7.38
C GLY A 19 -12.58 -3.14 7.30
N PRO A 20 -12.44 -1.84 7.61
CA PRO A 20 -11.14 -1.18 7.55
C PRO A 20 -10.07 -1.84 8.40
N MET A 21 -10.42 -2.34 9.58
CA MET A 21 -9.44 -2.95 10.49
C MET A 21 -8.82 -4.22 9.90
N GLU A 22 -9.61 -5.02 9.17
CA GLU A 22 -9.11 -6.22 8.52
C GLU A 22 -8.11 -5.87 7.40
N VAL A 23 -8.45 -4.88 6.60
CA VAL A 23 -7.58 -4.42 5.51
C VAL A 23 -6.31 -3.79 6.04
N ILE A 24 -6.39 -2.99 7.09
CA ILE A 24 -5.22 -2.40 7.75
C ILE A 24 -4.26 -3.50 8.21
N GLY A 25 -4.79 -4.57 8.82
CA GLY A 25 -3.96 -5.70 9.24
C GLY A 25 -3.22 -6.36 8.08
N ILE A 26 -3.89 -6.52 6.95
CA ILE A 26 -3.28 -7.08 5.74
C ILE A 26 -2.11 -6.20 5.27
N LEU A 27 -2.32 -4.89 5.22
CA LEU A 27 -1.29 -3.96 4.77
C LEU A 27 -0.10 -3.94 5.72
N GLU A 28 -0.34 -4.00 7.02
CA GLU A 28 0.75 -4.07 7.99
C GLU A 28 1.58 -5.34 7.81
N GLU A 29 0.95 -6.47 7.56
CA GLU A 29 1.65 -7.72 7.27
C GLU A 29 2.53 -7.62 6.03
N LEU A 30 2.13 -6.83 5.05
CA LEU A 30 2.90 -6.61 3.83
C LEU A 30 4.03 -5.60 4.01
N GLY A 31 4.11 -4.95 5.16
CA GLY A 31 5.16 -3.98 5.45
C GLY A 31 4.74 -2.52 5.26
N PHE A 32 3.47 -2.27 5.01
CA PHE A 32 2.97 -0.90 4.92
C PHE A 32 2.73 -0.31 6.30
N ASN A 33 2.92 1.00 6.39
CA ASN A 33 2.61 1.76 7.60
C ASN A 33 1.49 2.73 7.31
N THR A 34 0.75 3.13 8.34
CA THR A 34 -0.25 4.18 8.20
C THR A 34 0.43 5.49 7.89
N SER A 35 -0.19 6.28 7.02
CA SER A 35 0.32 7.58 6.63
C SER A 35 -0.65 8.66 7.07
N ARG A 36 -0.12 9.82 7.42
CA ARG A 36 -0.93 11.00 7.73
C ARG A 36 -1.09 11.84 6.47
N GLY A 37 -2.20 12.56 6.37
CA GLY A 37 -2.46 13.45 5.26
C GLY A 37 -3.35 12.83 4.20
N GLN A 38 -3.00 13.03 2.92
CA GLN A 38 -3.84 12.62 1.79
C GLN A 38 -3.82 11.14 1.47
N HIS A 39 -2.79 10.43 1.94
CA HIS A 39 -2.61 9.01 1.63
C HIS A 39 -2.83 8.17 2.87
N ASP A 40 -3.47 7.02 2.71
CA ASP A 40 -3.82 6.15 3.82
C ASP A 40 -2.65 5.31 4.33
N PHE A 41 -1.82 4.81 3.42
CA PHE A 41 -0.70 3.93 3.75
C PHE A 41 0.53 4.27 2.95
N LYS A 42 1.69 3.91 3.50
CA LYS A 42 2.96 4.09 2.81
C LYS A 42 3.87 2.89 2.99
N TYR A 43 4.66 2.59 1.97
CA TYR A 43 5.73 1.62 2.02
C TYR A 43 7.04 2.36 1.75
N ASP A 44 7.93 2.36 2.72
CA ASP A 44 9.19 3.10 2.64
C ASP A 44 10.29 2.22 2.03
N TRP A 45 10.80 2.65 0.87
CA TRP A 45 11.89 1.96 0.19
C TRP A 45 13.27 2.42 0.66
N GLY A 46 13.33 3.47 1.48
CA GLY A 46 14.58 4.05 1.92
C GLY A 46 15.20 4.97 0.88
N SER A 47 16.52 5.12 0.94
CA SER A 47 17.25 6.04 0.08
C SER A 47 17.60 5.46 -1.30
N LYS A 48 17.46 4.16 -1.47
CA LYS A 48 17.72 3.50 -2.75
C LYS A 48 16.45 3.45 -3.57
N GLU A 49 16.52 3.89 -4.82
CA GLU A 49 15.40 3.81 -5.73
C GLU A 49 15.03 2.34 -5.97
N PRO A 50 13.76 1.95 -5.77
CA PRO A 50 13.35 0.59 -6.04
C PRO A 50 13.36 0.31 -7.54
N GLU A 51 13.76 -0.89 -7.92
CA GLU A 51 13.68 -1.32 -9.29
C GLU A 51 12.23 -1.63 -9.65
N LEU A 52 11.90 -1.52 -10.94
CA LEU A 52 10.55 -1.80 -11.40
C LEU A 52 10.07 -3.19 -10.98
N GLU A 53 10.97 -4.18 -11.00
CA GLU A 53 10.62 -5.54 -10.58
C GLU A 53 10.26 -5.62 -9.09
N GLU A 54 10.92 -4.83 -8.25
CA GLU A 54 10.59 -4.77 -6.82
C GLU A 54 9.21 -4.18 -6.60
N ILE A 55 8.88 -3.11 -7.33
CA ILE A 55 7.56 -2.49 -7.27
C ILE A 55 6.48 -3.47 -7.74
N LYS A 56 6.73 -4.15 -8.86
CA LYS A 56 5.79 -5.14 -9.39
C LYS A 56 5.52 -6.27 -8.40
N LYS A 57 6.54 -6.75 -7.71
CA LYS A 57 6.38 -7.81 -6.70
C LYS A 57 5.51 -7.33 -5.54
N LEU A 58 5.74 -6.10 -5.08
CA LEU A 58 4.93 -5.53 -4.01
C LEU A 58 3.47 -5.40 -4.44
N LEU A 59 3.23 -4.90 -5.65
CA LEU A 59 1.87 -4.74 -6.17
C LEU A 59 1.15 -6.08 -6.35
N LYS A 60 1.86 -7.10 -6.80
CA LYS A 60 1.29 -8.45 -6.91
C LYS A 60 0.87 -9.00 -5.55
N ARG A 61 1.71 -8.82 -4.54
CA ARG A 61 1.40 -9.28 -3.20
C ARG A 61 0.20 -8.52 -2.64
N LEU A 62 0.18 -7.21 -2.83
CA LEU A 62 -0.93 -6.37 -2.39
C LEU A 62 -2.24 -6.80 -3.05
N HIS A 63 -2.23 -6.93 -4.37
CA HIS A 63 -3.42 -7.34 -5.11
C HIS A 63 -3.91 -8.72 -4.66
N GLY A 64 -3.01 -9.68 -4.51
CA GLY A 64 -3.36 -11.04 -4.08
C GLY A 64 -4.00 -11.08 -2.70
N ARG A 65 -3.51 -10.25 -1.77
CA ARG A 65 -4.05 -10.20 -0.42
C ARG A 65 -5.37 -9.42 -0.34
N LEU A 66 -5.56 -8.45 -1.20
CA LEU A 66 -6.79 -7.65 -1.23
C LEU A 66 -7.91 -8.24 -2.09
N LYS A 67 -7.61 -9.29 -2.85
CA LYS A 67 -8.60 -9.93 -3.70
C LYS A 67 -9.75 -10.46 -2.85
N GLY A 68 -10.98 -10.11 -3.23
CA GLY A 68 -12.19 -10.52 -2.52
C GLY A 68 -12.61 -9.61 -1.37
N HIS A 69 -11.79 -8.63 -0.99
CA HIS A 69 -12.12 -7.69 0.09
C HIS A 69 -12.96 -6.49 -0.37
N ARG A 70 -13.16 -6.34 -1.67
CA ARG A 70 -13.99 -5.27 -2.27
C ARG A 70 -13.55 -3.88 -1.88
N VAL A 71 -12.25 -3.62 -1.96
CA VAL A 71 -11.70 -2.28 -1.74
C VAL A 71 -11.17 -1.73 -3.05
N LEU A 72 -11.33 -0.43 -3.25
CA LEU A 72 -10.69 0.28 -4.36
C LEU A 72 -9.43 0.93 -3.82
N TYR A 73 -8.36 0.89 -4.59
CA TYR A 73 -7.11 1.50 -4.15
C TYR A 73 -6.36 2.12 -5.32
N GLN A 74 -5.61 3.16 -5.01
CA GLN A 74 -4.71 3.82 -5.94
C GLN A 74 -3.31 3.76 -5.36
N ILE A 75 -2.32 3.57 -6.23
CA ILE A 75 -0.93 3.42 -5.84
C ILE A 75 -0.09 4.45 -6.56
N THR A 76 0.75 5.15 -5.81
CA THR A 76 1.69 6.13 -6.35
C THR A 76 3.05 5.91 -5.71
N THR A 77 4.10 5.82 -6.52
CA THR A 77 5.48 5.75 -6.03
C THR A 77 6.20 7.04 -6.38
N ILE A 78 6.77 7.66 -5.36
CA ILE A 78 7.49 8.93 -5.50
C ILE A 78 8.93 8.75 -5.05
#